data_bd83ce55a523b43d128fe066f82f18dd
#
_entry.id   bd83ce55a523b43d128fe066f82f18dd
#
_cell.length_a   1.000
_cell.length_b   1.000
_cell.length_c   1.000
_cell.angle_alpha   90.00
_cell.angle_beta   90.00
_cell.angle_gamma   90.00
#
_symmetry.space_group_name_H-M   'P 1'
#
loop_
_entity.id
_entity.type
_entity.pdbx_description
1 polymer ?
#
loop_
_entity_poly.entity_id
_entity_poly.type
_entity_poly.pdbx_seq_one_letter_code
_entity_poly.pdbx_strand_id
1 'polypeptide(L)'
;MPLVGFIPAHKGRECIVYQNGSAYSASRILGLKESKLEKDFYSILLHQEEDLRDPGEDALIQNPVEGYLPPVPEVRSLRDFFAFEEHVRNARKTRGESVPPEWYNFPVFYFSNHNSVIGSRQEMHYPHYTQDLDYEMELAFIIGKEGRNIAADSYEDYIAGVTIANDWSARDVQRAETRIGLGPAKGKDFATSLGPFMLTAGDLSSLKVSSGKYDIDLSGRVNGKTYGSSNMKDIYFDLGQIIERASDEVTLRPGDIIMTGTFGNGCILEMRSRGIPWLSRGDEVTIESSRIGKLTNKVV
;
A
#
# COMPACT_ATOMS: atom_id res chain seq x y z
N MET A 1 5.84 18.35 -3.38
CA MET A 1 5.50 17.55 -2.18
C MET A 1 6.66 16.60 -1.95
N PRO A 2 7.28 16.63 -0.77
CA PRO A 2 8.29 15.66 -0.41
C PRO A 2 7.66 14.30 -0.16
N LEU A 3 8.31 13.24 -0.64
CA LEU A 3 7.92 11.85 -0.40
C LEU A 3 8.94 11.22 0.54
N VAL A 4 8.50 10.45 1.51
CA VAL A 4 9.37 9.83 2.51
C VAL A 4 9.50 8.34 2.23
N GLY A 5 10.70 7.79 2.35
CA GLY A 5 10.95 6.37 2.12
C GLY A 5 12.19 5.87 2.84
N PHE A 6 12.49 4.60 2.64
CA PHE A 6 13.69 3.95 3.17
C PHE A 6 14.47 3.24 2.09
N ILE A 7 15.79 3.31 2.17
CA ILE A 7 16.71 2.58 1.30
C ILE A 7 17.62 1.68 2.13
N PRO A 8 18.15 0.58 1.57
CA PRO A 8 19.19 -0.20 2.21
C PRO A 8 20.44 0.65 2.45
N ALA A 9 21.04 0.53 3.63
CA ALA A 9 22.30 1.17 3.98
C ALA A 9 23.29 0.12 4.51
N HIS A 10 24.59 0.47 4.60
CA HIS A 10 25.65 -0.46 5.03
C HIS A 10 25.36 -1.12 6.41
N LYS A 11 24.67 -0.42 7.30
CA LYS A 11 24.28 -0.91 8.63
C LYS A 11 22.78 -0.68 8.87
N GLY A 12 21.92 -1.41 8.11
CA GLY A 12 20.48 -1.31 8.29
C GLY A 12 19.77 -0.56 7.15
N ARG A 13 19.09 0.52 7.46
CA ARG A 13 18.35 1.34 6.52
C ARG A 13 18.64 2.82 6.70
N GLU A 14 18.41 3.61 5.67
CA GLU A 14 18.48 5.07 5.72
C GLU A 14 17.10 5.63 5.33
N CYS A 15 16.57 6.54 6.15
CA CYS A 15 15.36 7.28 5.83
C CYS A 15 15.71 8.41 4.84
N ILE A 16 14.95 8.48 3.76
CA ILE A 16 15.15 9.46 2.70
C ILE A 16 13.92 10.33 2.47
N VAL A 17 14.16 11.54 2.02
CA VAL A 17 13.18 12.43 1.41
C VAL A 17 13.43 12.43 -0.09
N TYR A 18 12.40 12.14 -0.89
CA TYR A 18 12.47 12.20 -2.34
C TYR A 18 11.71 13.43 -2.85
N GLN A 19 12.40 14.31 -3.55
CA GLN A 19 11.84 15.56 -4.04
C GLN A 19 12.53 15.99 -5.35
N ASN A 20 11.74 16.44 -6.32
CA ASN A 20 12.24 16.97 -7.61
C ASN A 20 13.20 16.02 -8.35
N GLY A 21 12.97 14.70 -8.25
CA GLY A 21 13.81 13.69 -8.91
C GLY A 21 15.07 13.30 -8.14
N SER A 22 15.31 13.85 -6.96
CA SER A 22 16.49 13.60 -6.13
C SER A 22 16.13 13.02 -4.76
N ALA A 23 17.03 12.22 -4.20
CA ALA A 23 16.89 11.66 -2.86
C ALA A 23 17.82 12.38 -1.88
N TYR A 24 17.33 12.68 -0.70
CA TYR A 24 18.05 13.38 0.36
C TYR A 24 17.97 12.58 1.66
N SER A 25 19.03 12.61 2.46
CA SER A 25 19.07 11.95 3.77
C SER A 25 18.22 12.71 4.79
N ALA A 26 17.17 12.10 5.29
CA ALA A 26 16.29 12.71 6.29
C ALA A 26 17.05 12.98 7.61
N SER A 27 17.98 12.10 7.97
CA SER A 27 18.80 12.28 9.17
C SER A 27 19.71 13.51 9.09
N ARG A 28 20.26 13.81 7.91
CA ARG A 28 21.08 15.03 7.70
C ARG A 28 20.21 16.29 7.72
N ILE A 29 19.04 16.27 7.06
CA ILE A 29 18.10 17.39 7.08
C ILE A 29 17.74 17.78 8.51
N LEU A 30 17.43 16.78 9.34
CA LEU A 30 16.96 16.99 10.73
C LEU A 30 18.10 17.10 11.76
N GLY A 31 19.36 16.87 11.38
CA GLY A 31 20.48 16.83 12.31
C GLY A 31 20.39 15.68 13.34
N LEU A 32 19.70 14.59 12.99
CA LEU A 32 19.45 13.44 13.86
C LEU A 32 20.30 12.22 13.45
N LYS A 33 20.53 11.30 14.41
CA LYS A 33 21.05 9.97 14.08
C LYS A 33 19.93 9.10 13.51
N GLU A 34 20.25 8.21 12.54
CA GLU A 34 19.28 7.28 11.94
C GLU A 34 18.50 6.49 13.01
N SER A 35 19.18 5.96 14.03
CA SER A 35 18.53 5.21 15.11
C SER A 35 17.51 6.02 15.91
N LYS A 36 17.72 7.32 16.04
CA LYS A 36 16.77 8.22 16.67
C LYS A 36 15.61 8.53 15.72
N LEU A 37 15.92 8.78 14.45
CA LEU A 37 14.91 9.04 13.43
C LEU A 37 13.96 7.84 13.27
N GLU A 38 14.48 6.61 13.18
CA GLU A 38 13.63 5.40 13.13
C GLU A 38 12.73 5.28 14.36
N LYS A 39 13.27 5.51 15.55
CA LYS A 39 12.51 5.43 16.80
C LYS A 39 11.38 6.45 16.87
N ASP A 40 11.64 7.68 16.45
CA ASP A 40 10.73 8.81 16.58
C ASP A 40 9.99 9.10 15.24
N PHE A 41 10.11 8.22 14.26
CA PHE A 41 9.66 8.40 12.87
C PHE A 41 8.25 8.97 12.75
N TYR A 42 7.28 8.33 13.39
CA TYR A 42 5.88 8.78 13.30
C TYR A 42 5.65 10.12 13.99
N SER A 43 6.34 10.37 15.11
CA SER A 43 6.27 11.66 15.80
C SER A 43 6.86 12.78 14.94
N ILE A 44 7.95 12.50 14.23
CA ILE A 44 8.57 13.46 13.30
C ILE A 44 7.62 13.78 12.16
N LEU A 45 7.00 12.78 11.55
CA LEU A 45 6.05 13.00 10.45
C LEU A 45 4.80 13.78 10.89
N LEU A 46 4.31 13.55 12.10
CA LEU A 46 3.11 14.23 12.61
C LEU A 46 3.38 15.66 13.11
N HIS A 47 4.62 16.00 13.48
CA HIS A 47 4.90 17.27 14.15
C HIS A 47 6.05 18.10 13.56
N GLN A 48 6.89 17.50 12.69
CA GLN A 48 8.09 18.11 12.11
C GLN A 48 8.18 17.90 10.59
N GLU A 49 7.09 17.57 9.93
CA GLU A 49 7.05 17.34 8.47
C GLU A 49 7.57 18.54 7.68
N GLU A 50 7.28 19.75 8.11
CA GLU A 50 7.71 20.98 7.44
C GLU A 50 9.23 21.09 7.34
N ASP A 51 9.97 20.57 8.32
CA ASP A 51 11.45 20.57 8.30
C ASP A 51 12.04 19.69 7.17
N LEU A 52 11.24 18.78 6.62
CA LEU A 52 11.64 17.91 5.50
C LEU A 52 11.42 18.55 4.11
N ARG A 53 10.78 19.72 4.03
CA ARG A 53 10.33 20.33 2.75
C ARG A 53 11.41 21.07 2.00
N ASP A 54 12.47 21.48 2.67
CA ASP A 54 13.58 22.25 2.05
C ASP A 54 14.94 21.58 2.35
N PRO A 55 15.24 20.45 1.71
CA PRO A 55 16.51 19.75 1.94
C PRO A 55 17.68 20.55 1.35
N GLY A 56 18.68 20.84 2.19
CA GLY A 56 19.92 21.46 1.74
C GLY A 56 20.75 20.53 0.84
N GLU A 57 21.67 21.10 0.06
CA GLU A 57 22.55 20.34 -0.85
C GLU A 57 23.44 19.33 -0.12
N ASP A 58 23.81 19.59 1.12
CA ASP A 58 24.60 18.72 1.99
C ASP A 58 23.89 17.42 2.36
N ALA A 59 22.54 17.41 2.31
CA ALA A 59 21.74 16.22 2.53
C ALA A 59 21.57 15.34 1.27
N LEU A 60 21.99 15.81 0.07
CA LEU A 60 21.82 15.08 -1.18
C LEU A 60 22.55 13.72 -1.14
N ILE A 61 21.82 12.67 -1.57
CA ILE A 61 22.37 11.32 -1.76
C ILE A 61 22.89 11.23 -3.20
N GLN A 62 24.22 11.13 -3.34
CA GLN A 62 24.88 11.16 -4.64
C GLN A 62 24.86 9.82 -5.39
N ASN A 63 24.70 8.71 -4.67
CA ASN A 63 24.69 7.39 -5.28
C ASN A 63 23.28 7.02 -5.78
N PRO A 64 23.18 6.30 -6.92
CA PRO A 64 21.89 5.79 -7.38
C PRO A 64 21.23 4.89 -6.33
N VAL A 65 19.93 5.06 -6.15
CA VAL A 65 19.12 4.18 -5.29
C VAL A 65 18.80 2.91 -6.09
N GLU A 66 19.39 1.78 -5.71
CA GLU A 66 19.21 0.50 -6.40
C GLU A 66 17.89 -0.17 -6.06
N GLY A 67 17.38 0.01 -4.84
CA GLY A 67 16.11 -0.53 -4.37
C GLY A 67 15.57 0.23 -3.18
N TYR A 68 14.31 -0.03 -2.87
CA TYR A 68 13.62 0.61 -1.76
C TYR A 68 13.13 -0.44 -0.76
N LEU A 69 13.17 -0.10 0.51
CA LEU A 69 12.49 -0.83 1.57
C LEU A 69 11.04 -0.33 1.68
N PRO A 70 10.15 -1.05 2.37
CA PRO A 70 8.84 -0.52 2.74
C PRO A 70 9.01 0.86 3.40
N PRO A 71 8.14 1.85 3.10
CA PRO A 71 8.33 3.23 3.55
C PRO A 71 7.96 3.47 5.02
N VAL A 72 8.20 2.48 5.85
CA VAL A 72 7.96 2.47 7.30
C VAL A 72 9.09 1.76 8.02
N PRO A 73 9.46 2.13 9.27
CA PRO A 73 10.48 1.45 10.03
C PRO A 73 10.14 -0.02 10.29
N GLU A 74 8.87 -0.30 10.60
CA GLU A 74 8.36 -1.63 10.91
C GLU A 74 6.89 -1.73 10.50
N VAL A 75 6.51 -2.85 9.89
CA VAL A 75 5.10 -3.20 9.66
C VAL A 75 4.62 -4.05 10.82
N ARG A 76 3.72 -3.53 11.65
CA ARG A 76 3.23 -4.21 12.87
C ARG A 76 2.07 -5.15 12.61
N SER A 77 1.17 -4.73 11.76
CA SER A 77 0.06 -5.54 11.27
C SER A 77 -0.35 -5.05 9.90
N LEU A 78 -1.02 -5.91 9.15
CA LEU A 78 -1.53 -5.58 7.83
C LEU A 78 -2.98 -6.04 7.74
N ARG A 79 -3.90 -5.09 7.60
CA ARG A 79 -5.32 -5.31 7.37
C ARG A 79 -5.63 -4.90 5.96
N ASP A 80 -6.16 -5.82 5.19
CA ASP A 80 -6.54 -5.56 3.82
C ASP A 80 -8.07 -5.58 3.70
N PHE A 81 -8.61 -4.45 3.27
CA PHE A 81 -10.03 -4.22 3.12
C PHE A 81 -10.52 -4.63 1.74
N PHE A 82 -11.82 -4.61 1.55
CA PHE A 82 -12.48 -4.94 0.30
C PHE A 82 -13.49 -3.84 -0.02
N ALA A 83 -12.96 -2.60 -0.25
CA ALA A 83 -13.75 -1.37 -0.16
C ALA A 83 -14.16 -0.76 -1.52
N PHE A 84 -13.70 -1.31 -2.65
CA PHE A 84 -14.10 -0.83 -3.99
C PHE A 84 -15.21 -1.69 -4.57
N GLU A 85 -16.42 -1.11 -4.71
CA GLU A 85 -17.59 -1.82 -5.25
C GLU A 85 -17.35 -2.36 -6.67
N GLU A 86 -16.66 -1.60 -7.52
CA GLU A 86 -16.36 -2.03 -8.88
C GLU A 86 -15.54 -3.33 -8.90
N HIS A 87 -14.48 -3.40 -8.07
CA HIS A 87 -13.68 -4.61 -7.94
C HIS A 87 -14.53 -5.78 -7.44
N VAL A 88 -15.30 -5.58 -6.36
CA VAL A 88 -16.19 -6.62 -5.80
C VAL A 88 -17.15 -7.16 -6.85
N ARG A 89 -17.78 -6.28 -7.60
CA ARG A 89 -18.72 -6.63 -8.69
C ARG A 89 -18.01 -7.42 -9.79
N ASN A 90 -16.87 -6.93 -10.26
CA ASN A 90 -16.09 -7.56 -11.32
C ASN A 90 -15.58 -8.95 -10.92
N ALA A 91 -14.99 -9.07 -9.71
CA ALA A 91 -14.49 -10.34 -9.19
C ALA A 91 -15.60 -11.39 -9.03
N ARG A 92 -16.79 -10.98 -8.54
CA ARG A 92 -17.94 -11.87 -8.41
C ARG A 92 -18.53 -12.28 -9.76
N LYS A 93 -18.58 -11.35 -10.71
CA LYS A 93 -19.04 -11.63 -12.08
C LYS A 93 -18.24 -12.77 -12.74
N THR A 94 -16.95 -12.91 -12.43
CA THR A 94 -16.12 -14.02 -12.96
C THR A 94 -16.63 -15.40 -12.50
N ARG A 95 -17.41 -15.45 -11.42
CA ARG A 95 -18.04 -16.66 -10.86
C ARG A 95 -19.54 -16.77 -11.15
N GLY A 96 -20.13 -15.81 -11.88
CA GLY A 96 -21.57 -15.73 -12.11
C GLY A 96 -22.36 -15.28 -10.89
N GLU A 97 -21.73 -14.62 -9.92
CA GLU A 97 -22.33 -14.16 -8.67
C GLU A 97 -22.60 -12.65 -8.71
N SER A 98 -23.57 -12.19 -7.90
CA SER A 98 -23.78 -10.76 -7.58
C SER A 98 -23.05 -10.37 -6.30
N VAL A 99 -22.94 -9.06 -6.05
CA VAL A 99 -22.47 -8.54 -4.76
C VAL A 99 -23.48 -8.91 -3.69
N PRO A 100 -23.06 -9.56 -2.58
CA PRO A 100 -24.00 -9.90 -1.49
C PRO A 100 -24.46 -8.61 -0.81
N PRO A 101 -25.76 -8.51 -0.45
CA PRO A 101 -26.30 -7.34 0.22
C PRO A 101 -25.56 -6.97 1.51
N GLU A 102 -25.03 -7.96 2.22
CA GLU A 102 -24.27 -7.78 3.46
C GLU A 102 -23.00 -6.96 3.26
N TRP A 103 -22.40 -7.00 2.05
CA TRP A 103 -21.21 -6.22 1.74
C TRP A 103 -21.45 -4.71 1.88
N TYR A 104 -22.67 -4.24 1.62
CA TYR A 104 -23.01 -2.82 1.74
C TYR A 104 -23.23 -2.32 3.16
N ASN A 105 -23.26 -3.23 4.15
CA ASN A 105 -23.56 -2.86 5.54
C ASN A 105 -22.34 -2.33 6.30
N PHE A 106 -21.14 -2.86 6.01
CA PHE A 106 -19.90 -2.48 6.71
C PHE A 106 -18.66 -2.90 5.90
N PRO A 107 -17.54 -2.18 6.01
CA PRO A 107 -16.30 -2.61 5.38
C PRO A 107 -15.75 -3.85 6.07
N VAL A 108 -15.32 -4.82 5.26
CA VAL A 108 -14.71 -6.07 5.71
C VAL A 108 -13.23 -6.08 5.38
N PHE A 109 -12.43 -6.77 6.20
CA PHE A 109 -11.01 -6.95 5.99
C PHE A 109 -10.55 -8.33 6.43
N TYR A 110 -9.38 -8.72 5.98
CA TYR A 110 -8.63 -9.86 6.52
C TYR A 110 -7.23 -9.40 6.99
N PHE A 111 -6.61 -10.20 7.85
CA PHE A 111 -5.22 -9.97 8.22
C PHE A 111 -4.30 -10.66 7.22
N SER A 112 -3.43 -9.88 6.57
CA SER A 112 -2.37 -10.42 5.76
C SER A 112 -1.08 -10.56 6.58
N ASN A 113 -0.07 -11.22 5.99
CA ASN A 113 1.18 -11.53 6.67
C ASN A 113 2.16 -10.35 6.64
N HIS A 114 2.27 -9.61 7.72
CA HIS A 114 3.20 -8.49 7.84
C HIS A 114 4.69 -8.90 7.77
N ASN A 115 5.02 -10.19 7.98
CA ASN A 115 6.40 -10.70 7.86
C ASN A 115 6.83 -10.96 6.40
N SER A 116 5.89 -10.92 5.44
CA SER A 116 6.15 -11.14 4.01
C SER A 116 6.10 -9.85 3.20
N VAL A 117 6.31 -8.69 3.85
CA VAL A 117 6.28 -7.40 3.16
C VAL A 117 7.63 -7.13 2.49
N ILE A 118 7.57 -6.75 1.21
CA ILE A 118 8.74 -6.38 0.39
C ILE A 118 8.61 -4.96 -0.15
N GLY A 119 9.73 -4.34 -0.46
CA GLY A 119 9.79 -2.98 -1.02
C GLY A 119 9.84 -2.97 -2.56
N SER A 120 9.88 -1.76 -3.13
CA SER A 120 10.01 -1.58 -4.57
C SER A 120 11.41 -2.01 -5.06
N ARG A 121 11.46 -2.62 -6.23
CA ARG A 121 12.65 -3.21 -6.87
C ARG A 121 13.25 -4.42 -6.12
N GLN A 122 12.57 -4.94 -5.10
CA GLN A 122 12.89 -6.25 -4.54
C GLN A 122 12.23 -7.34 -5.38
N GLU A 123 12.85 -8.52 -5.41
CA GLU A 123 12.32 -9.68 -6.13
C GLU A 123 11.11 -10.26 -5.41
N MET A 124 10.07 -10.61 -6.18
CA MET A 124 8.92 -11.35 -5.71
C MET A 124 9.06 -12.81 -6.14
N HIS A 125 9.25 -13.69 -5.18
CA HIS A 125 9.43 -15.12 -5.45
C HIS A 125 8.10 -15.79 -5.80
N TYR A 126 8.02 -16.36 -7.00
CA TYR A 126 6.84 -17.09 -7.47
C TYR A 126 6.57 -18.31 -6.58
N PRO A 127 5.42 -18.39 -5.87
CA PRO A 127 5.13 -19.52 -4.99
C PRO A 127 5.01 -20.83 -5.80
N HIS A 128 5.71 -21.88 -5.37
CA HIS A 128 5.74 -23.17 -6.08
C HIS A 128 4.39 -23.90 -6.12
N TYR A 129 3.45 -23.50 -5.27
CA TYR A 129 2.16 -24.16 -5.08
C TYR A 129 1.02 -23.52 -5.88
N THR A 130 1.25 -22.46 -6.65
CA THR A 130 0.24 -21.80 -7.48
C THR A 130 0.55 -21.89 -8.97
N GLN A 131 -0.49 -21.85 -9.80
CA GLN A 131 -0.41 -21.67 -11.25
C GLN A 131 -1.12 -20.39 -11.71
N ASP A 132 -1.86 -19.74 -10.82
CA ASP A 132 -2.69 -18.57 -11.10
C ASP A 132 -2.20 -17.37 -10.27
N LEU A 133 -0.96 -16.90 -10.52
CA LEU A 133 -0.40 -15.73 -9.83
C LEU A 133 -0.96 -14.44 -10.42
N ASP A 134 -1.39 -13.54 -9.55
CA ASP A 134 -1.98 -12.24 -9.87
C ASP A 134 -1.37 -11.12 -9.02
N TYR A 135 -1.54 -9.88 -9.47
CA TYR A 135 -1.27 -8.67 -8.68
C TYR A 135 -2.58 -7.96 -8.34
N GLU A 136 -2.58 -7.17 -7.28
CA GLU A 136 -3.71 -6.31 -6.90
C GLU A 136 -3.22 -4.89 -6.60
N MET A 137 -3.72 -3.95 -7.40
CA MET A 137 -3.39 -2.53 -7.33
C MET A 137 -4.16 -1.85 -6.20
N GLU A 138 -3.44 -1.35 -5.18
CA GLU A 138 -4.02 -0.82 -3.94
C GLU A 138 -3.27 0.40 -3.41
N LEU A 139 -3.90 1.09 -2.46
CA LEU A 139 -3.24 2.02 -1.55
C LEU A 139 -3.18 1.41 -0.14
N ALA A 140 -2.13 1.78 0.58
CA ALA A 140 -1.93 1.42 1.98
C ALA A 140 -1.75 2.69 2.82
N PHE A 141 -2.64 2.89 3.80
CA PHE A 141 -2.57 3.97 4.78
C PHE A 141 -1.80 3.50 6.01
N ILE A 142 -0.89 4.33 6.48
CA ILE A 142 -0.02 4.03 7.61
C ILE A 142 -0.56 4.74 8.85
N ILE A 143 -0.83 3.98 9.91
CA ILE A 143 -1.19 4.52 11.22
C ILE A 143 0.05 5.16 11.84
N GLY A 144 -0.06 6.43 12.24
CA GLY A 144 1.02 7.21 12.84
C GLY A 144 0.82 7.50 14.33
N LYS A 145 -0.42 7.37 14.83
CA LYS A 145 -0.79 7.64 16.23
C LYS A 145 -1.65 6.52 16.78
N GLU A 146 -1.40 6.13 18.03
CA GLU A 146 -2.20 5.12 18.72
C GLU A 146 -3.63 5.60 18.94
N GLY A 147 -4.63 4.73 18.66
CA GLY A 147 -6.04 5.02 18.88
C GLY A 147 -6.90 3.77 18.95
N ARG A 148 -8.02 3.88 19.66
CA ARG A 148 -9.06 2.86 19.78
C ARG A 148 -10.42 3.53 19.65
N ASN A 149 -11.40 2.87 19.04
CA ASN A 149 -12.73 3.41 18.82
C ASN A 149 -12.67 4.79 18.14
N ILE A 150 -11.88 4.90 17.07
CA ILE A 150 -11.65 6.14 16.32
C ILE A 150 -12.92 6.43 15.53
N ALA A 151 -13.52 7.59 15.76
CA ALA A 151 -14.70 8.00 14.99
C ALA A 151 -14.32 8.29 13.52
N ALA A 152 -15.24 7.98 12.60
CA ALA A 152 -15.01 8.12 11.17
C ALA A 152 -14.66 9.55 10.71
N ASP A 153 -15.05 10.58 11.46
CA ASP A 153 -14.74 11.99 11.18
C ASP A 153 -13.38 12.45 11.75
N SER A 154 -12.76 11.63 12.61
CA SER A 154 -11.50 11.94 13.31
C SER A 154 -10.29 11.14 12.81
N TYR A 155 -10.46 10.32 11.77
CA TYR A 155 -9.42 9.40 11.28
C TYR A 155 -8.12 10.09 10.85
N GLU A 156 -8.21 11.34 10.35
CA GLU A 156 -7.04 12.08 9.82
C GLU A 156 -5.95 12.29 10.87
N ASP A 157 -6.33 12.47 12.14
CA ASP A 157 -5.40 12.66 13.25
C ASP A 157 -4.52 11.42 13.53
N TYR A 158 -4.86 10.28 12.95
CA TYR A 158 -4.20 8.99 13.21
C TYR A 158 -3.36 8.50 12.03
N ILE A 159 -3.45 9.14 10.87
CA ILE A 159 -2.74 8.75 9.65
C ILE A 159 -1.39 9.46 9.56
N ALA A 160 -0.30 8.70 9.36
CA ALA A 160 1.02 9.25 9.05
C ALA A 160 1.18 9.57 7.56
N GLY A 161 0.52 8.80 6.69
CA GLY A 161 0.58 8.98 5.26
C GLY A 161 0.00 7.79 4.49
N VAL A 162 0.22 7.80 3.17
CA VAL A 162 -0.26 6.79 2.23
C VAL A 162 0.84 6.35 1.28
N THR A 163 0.88 5.08 0.94
CA THR A 163 1.80 4.50 -0.04
C THR A 163 1.07 3.60 -1.03
N ILE A 164 1.74 3.22 -2.12
CA ILE A 164 1.23 2.20 -3.04
C ILE A 164 1.43 0.82 -2.42
N ALA A 165 0.44 -0.06 -2.64
CA ALA A 165 0.52 -1.46 -2.26
C ALA A 165 0.20 -2.38 -3.44
N ASN A 166 0.78 -3.58 -3.39
CA ASN A 166 0.42 -4.70 -4.26
C ASN A 166 0.17 -5.93 -3.38
N ASP A 167 -1.09 -6.39 -3.34
CA ASP A 167 -1.46 -7.62 -2.66
C ASP A 167 -1.34 -8.81 -3.63
N TRP A 168 -0.18 -9.49 -3.60
CA TRP A 168 0.08 -10.62 -4.46
C TRP A 168 -0.85 -11.77 -4.16
N SER A 169 -1.43 -12.37 -5.20
CA SER A 169 -2.54 -13.31 -5.07
C SER A 169 -2.29 -14.63 -5.80
N ALA A 170 -2.31 -15.73 -5.07
CA ALA A 170 -2.37 -17.09 -5.62
C ALA A 170 -3.85 -17.49 -5.78
N ARG A 171 -4.44 -17.20 -6.95
CA ARG A 171 -5.90 -17.26 -7.17
C ARG A 171 -6.49 -18.67 -7.08
N ASP A 172 -5.77 -19.69 -7.51
CA ASP A 172 -6.19 -21.09 -7.40
C ASP A 172 -6.27 -21.53 -5.91
N VAL A 173 -5.27 -21.14 -5.12
CA VAL A 173 -5.23 -21.41 -3.67
C VAL A 173 -6.35 -20.62 -2.96
N GLN A 174 -6.49 -19.34 -3.26
CA GLN A 174 -7.55 -18.49 -2.71
C GLN A 174 -8.95 -19.07 -2.98
N ARG A 175 -9.19 -19.57 -4.21
CA ARG A 175 -10.47 -20.22 -4.54
C ARG A 175 -10.71 -21.49 -3.73
N ALA A 176 -9.67 -22.28 -3.45
CA ALA A 176 -9.78 -23.49 -2.65
C ALA A 176 -10.11 -23.15 -1.19
N GLU A 177 -9.40 -22.19 -0.60
CA GLU A 177 -9.61 -21.69 0.77
C GLU A 177 -11.03 -21.15 0.98
N THR A 178 -11.51 -20.33 0.04
CA THR A 178 -12.86 -19.74 0.09
C THR A 178 -13.96 -20.82 0.12
N ARG A 179 -13.78 -21.95 -0.58
CA ARG A 179 -14.73 -23.06 -0.56
C ARG A 179 -14.83 -23.76 0.80
N ILE A 180 -13.75 -23.70 1.58
CA ILE A 180 -13.73 -24.23 2.95
C ILE A 180 -14.46 -23.29 3.92
N GLY A 181 -14.70 -22.03 3.51
CA GLY A 181 -15.35 -21.01 4.34
C GLY A 181 -14.40 -20.29 5.28
N LEU A 182 -13.08 -20.47 5.12
CA LEU A 182 -12.03 -19.75 5.82
C LEU A 182 -11.10 -19.14 4.77
N GLY A 183 -10.52 -18.01 5.07
CA GLY A 183 -9.58 -17.32 4.17
C GLY A 183 -10.02 -15.88 3.87
N PRO A 184 -9.23 -15.12 3.09
CA PRO A 184 -8.00 -15.59 2.44
C PRO A 184 -6.88 -15.84 3.46
N ALA A 185 -6.03 -16.81 3.19
CA ALA A 185 -4.90 -17.19 4.04
C ALA A 185 -3.65 -17.46 3.18
N LYS A 186 -3.34 -18.73 2.85
CA LYS A 186 -2.14 -19.10 2.07
C LYS A 186 -2.13 -18.52 0.66
N GLY A 187 -3.29 -18.23 0.11
CA GLY A 187 -3.43 -17.55 -1.17
C GLY A 187 -2.94 -16.10 -1.19
N LYS A 188 -2.64 -15.51 -0.02
CA LYS A 188 -2.27 -14.09 0.14
C LYS A 188 -1.04 -13.85 1.01
N ASP A 189 -0.66 -14.79 1.90
CA ASP A 189 0.32 -14.54 2.96
C ASP A 189 1.79 -14.59 2.51
N PHE A 190 2.05 -14.88 1.24
CA PHE A 190 3.41 -15.10 0.73
C PHE A 190 4.15 -13.81 0.38
N ALA A 191 3.45 -12.76 -0.05
CA ALA A 191 4.03 -11.46 -0.34
C ALA A 191 3.00 -10.33 -0.34
N THR A 192 3.39 -9.16 0.16
CA THR A 192 2.74 -7.87 -0.08
C THR A 192 3.84 -6.85 -0.39
N SER A 193 3.73 -6.10 -1.48
CA SER A 193 4.70 -5.06 -1.79
C SER A 193 4.19 -3.70 -1.30
N LEU A 194 5.06 -2.88 -0.69
CA LEU A 194 4.77 -1.52 -0.26
C LEU A 194 5.83 -0.53 -0.79
N GLY A 195 5.42 0.65 -1.17
CA GLY A 195 6.34 1.72 -1.53
C GLY A 195 6.17 2.28 -2.95
N PRO A 196 7.22 2.91 -3.51
CA PRO A 196 8.55 3.10 -2.91
C PRO A 196 8.59 4.15 -1.81
N PHE A 197 7.62 5.10 -1.83
CA PHE A 197 7.56 6.23 -0.93
C PHE A 197 6.21 6.32 -0.25
N MET A 198 6.18 7.06 0.83
CA MET A 198 4.96 7.51 1.51
C MET A 198 4.73 9.00 1.21
N LEU A 199 3.53 9.32 0.75
CA LEU A 199 3.00 10.68 0.77
C LEU A 199 2.51 10.94 2.19
N THR A 200 3.01 11.99 2.83
CA THR A 200 2.71 12.30 4.23
C THR A 200 1.28 12.80 4.43
N ALA A 201 0.77 12.76 5.66
CA ALA A 201 -0.59 13.19 5.97
C ALA A 201 -0.84 14.66 5.63
N GLY A 202 0.15 15.54 5.85
CA GLY A 202 0.04 16.95 5.52
C GLY A 202 -0.18 17.19 4.03
N ASP A 203 0.60 16.53 3.18
CA ASP A 203 0.44 16.64 1.73
C ASP A 203 -0.81 15.90 1.22
N LEU A 204 -1.21 14.79 1.86
CA LEU A 204 -2.42 14.05 1.54
C LEU A 204 -3.67 14.91 1.67
N SER A 205 -3.73 15.80 2.67
CA SER A 205 -4.86 16.69 2.90
C SER A 205 -5.20 17.55 1.67
N SER A 206 -4.19 17.95 0.89
CA SER A 206 -4.35 18.75 -0.32
C SER A 206 -5.04 18.01 -1.48
N LEU A 207 -5.09 16.68 -1.42
CA LEU A 207 -5.70 15.80 -2.42
C LEU A 207 -7.12 15.36 -2.04
N LYS A 208 -7.63 15.80 -0.89
CA LYS A 208 -8.95 15.43 -0.39
C LYS A 208 -10.05 16.00 -1.29
N VAL A 209 -10.93 15.14 -1.78
CA VAL A 209 -12.10 15.53 -2.59
C VAL A 209 -13.41 15.51 -1.78
N SER A 210 -13.50 14.64 -0.79
CA SER A 210 -14.57 14.58 0.21
C SER A 210 -14.06 13.84 1.45
N SER A 211 -14.89 13.68 2.48
CA SER A 211 -14.49 12.91 3.67
C SER A 211 -13.99 11.52 3.24
N GLY A 212 -12.80 11.16 3.68
CA GLY A 212 -12.19 9.84 3.44
C GLY A 212 -11.88 9.46 1.99
N LYS A 213 -12.04 10.40 1.03
CA LYS A 213 -11.76 10.18 -0.40
C LYS A 213 -10.75 11.18 -0.92
N TYR A 214 -9.78 10.69 -1.70
CA TYR A 214 -8.65 11.46 -2.19
C TYR A 214 -8.46 11.30 -3.70
N ASP A 215 -7.99 12.35 -4.38
CA ASP A 215 -7.65 12.30 -5.80
C ASP A 215 -6.24 11.72 -5.98
N ILE A 216 -6.14 10.39 -5.82
CA ILE A 216 -4.93 9.61 -6.02
C ILE A 216 -5.21 8.57 -7.09
N ASP A 217 -4.55 8.74 -8.24
CA ASP A 217 -4.61 7.82 -9.37
C ASP A 217 -3.69 6.62 -9.14
N LEU A 218 -4.11 5.45 -9.61
CA LEU A 218 -3.25 4.28 -9.77
C LEU A 218 -3.39 3.71 -11.17
N SER A 219 -2.28 3.21 -11.72
CA SER A 219 -2.27 2.40 -12.94
C SER A 219 -1.39 1.17 -12.77
N GLY A 220 -1.91 0.01 -13.19
CA GLY A 220 -1.21 -1.28 -13.15
C GLY A 220 -0.65 -1.68 -14.51
N ARG A 221 0.63 -2.09 -14.53
CA ARG A 221 1.34 -2.52 -15.74
C ARG A 221 2.02 -3.87 -15.52
N VAL A 222 2.05 -4.67 -16.58
CA VAL A 222 2.88 -5.89 -16.64
C VAL A 222 3.75 -5.77 -17.88
N ASN A 223 5.05 -5.92 -17.72
CA ASN A 223 6.05 -5.78 -18.78
C ASN A 223 5.89 -4.46 -19.57
N GLY A 224 5.65 -3.36 -18.87
CA GLY A 224 5.45 -2.03 -19.44
C GLY A 224 4.08 -1.78 -20.09
N LYS A 225 3.24 -2.81 -20.28
CA LYS A 225 1.90 -2.67 -20.84
C LYS A 225 0.87 -2.37 -19.74
N THR A 226 0.14 -1.28 -19.87
CA THR A 226 -0.95 -0.91 -18.92
C THR A 226 -2.15 -1.81 -19.14
N TYR A 227 -2.68 -2.36 -18.05
CA TYR A 227 -3.88 -3.19 -18.04
C TYR A 227 -5.08 -2.52 -17.35
N GLY A 228 -4.84 -1.79 -16.27
CA GLY A 228 -5.90 -1.10 -15.54
C GLY A 228 -5.47 0.26 -15.00
N SER A 229 -6.44 1.13 -14.78
CA SER A 229 -6.26 2.41 -14.09
C SER A 229 -7.54 2.75 -13.34
N SER A 230 -7.42 3.37 -12.18
CA SER A 230 -8.54 3.79 -11.34
C SER A 230 -8.08 4.90 -10.39
N ASN A 231 -8.98 5.40 -9.54
CA ASN A 231 -8.68 6.48 -8.61
C ASN A 231 -9.30 6.21 -7.25
N MET A 232 -8.64 6.61 -6.18
CA MET A 232 -9.12 6.41 -4.81
C MET A 232 -10.47 7.10 -4.53
N LYS A 233 -10.82 8.18 -5.23
CA LYS A 233 -12.13 8.83 -5.08
C LYS A 233 -13.32 7.92 -5.37
N ASP A 234 -13.10 6.82 -6.11
CA ASP A 234 -14.14 5.86 -6.49
C ASP A 234 -14.39 4.78 -5.44
N ILE A 235 -13.70 4.84 -4.30
CA ILE A 235 -13.89 3.92 -3.17
C ILE A 235 -15.32 4.01 -2.64
N TYR A 236 -15.94 2.86 -2.33
CA TYR A 236 -17.31 2.83 -1.77
C TYR A 236 -17.29 3.17 -0.29
N PHE A 237 -16.61 2.36 0.54
CA PHE A 237 -16.36 2.69 1.93
C PHE A 237 -15.19 3.65 2.03
N ASP A 238 -15.42 4.85 2.52
CA ASP A 238 -14.37 5.86 2.67
C ASP A 238 -13.37 5.51 3.77
N LEU A 239 -12.23 6.19 3.80
CA LEU A 239 -11.16 5.90 4.76
C LEU A 239 -11.59 6.08 6.22
N GLY A 240 -12.49 7.02 6.51
CA GLY A 240 -13.03 7.21 7.85
C GLY A 240 -13.79 5.98 8.34
N GLN A 241 -14.69 5.44 7.50
CA GLN A 241 -15.44 4.20 7.79
C GLN A 241 -14.51 2.99 7.95
N ILE A 242 -13.46 2.91 7.13
CA ILE A 242 -12.43 1.87 7.21
C ILE A 242 -11.68 1.93 8.56
N ILE A 243 -11.22 3.11 8.97
CA ILE A 243 -10.47 3.30 10.23
C ILE A 243 -11.38 3.09 11.45
N GLU A 244 -12.61 3.60 11.42
CA GLU A 244 -13.61 3.33 12.46
C GLU A 244 -13.78 1.82 12.65
N ARG A 245 -14.01 1.08 11.56
CA ARG A 245 -14.17 -0.38 11.59
C ARG A 245 -12.91 -1.10 12.09
N ALA A 246 -11.72 -0.68 11.66
CA ALA A 246 -10.45 -1.29 12.06
C ALA A 246 -10.14 -1.08 13.54
N SER A 247 -10.59 0.03 14.14
CA SER A 247 -10.32 0.43 15.52
C SER A 247 -11.45 0.08 16.51
N ASP A 248 -12.58 -0.43 16.00
CA ASP A 248 -13.74 -0.82 16.82
C ASP A 248 -13.32 -1.93 17.81
N GLU A 249 -13.33 -1.60 19.11
CA GLU A 249 -12.86 -2.44 20.21
C GLU A 249 -11.40 -2.93 20.11
N VAL A 250 -10.60 -2.36 19.16
CA VAL A 250 -9.20 -2.73 18.92
C VAL A 250 -8.31 -1.50 18.91
N THR A 251 -7.16 -1.56 19.58
CA THR A 251 -6.16 -0.49 19.53
C THR A 251 -5.33 -0.60 18.24
N LEU A 252 -5.39 0.41 17.39
CA LEU A 252 -4.44 0.61 16.30
C LEU A 252 -3.19 1.30 16.85
N ARG A 253 -2.03 0.96 16.29
CA ARG A 253 -0.73 1.49 16.73
C ARG A 253 0.08 2.03 15.56
N PRO A 254 1.01 2.97 15.79
CA PRO A 254 1.95 3.41 14.78
C PRO A 254 2.65 2.23 14.11
N GLY A 255 2.61 2.18 12.78
CA GLY A 255 3.12 1.05 11.99
C GLY A 255 2.08 -0.02 11.63
N ASP A 256 0.84 0.06 12.12
CA ASP A 256 -0.25 -0.72 11.54
C ASP A 256 -0.58 -0.19 10.15
N ILE A 257 -0.76 -1.10 9.19
CA ILE A 257 -1.04 -0.80 7.80
C ILE A 257 -2.50 -1.15 7.48
N ILE A 258 -3.19 -0.21 6.85
CA ILE A 258 -4.59 -0.35 6.41
C ILE A 258 -4.62 -0.24 4.89
N MET A 259 -4.78 -1.38 4.22
CA MET A 259 -4.92 -1.43 2.75
C MET A 259 -6.38 -1.25 2.36
N THR A 260 -6.59 -0.60 1.22
CA THR A 260 -7.93 -0.20 0.75
C THR A 260 -8.73 -1.35 0.14
N GLY A 261 -8.05 -2.42 -0.21
CA GLY A 261 -8.54 -3.38 -1.19
C GLY A 261 -8.27 -2.93 -2.62
N THR A 262 -8.35 -3.89 -3.52
CA THR A 262 -8.05 -3.71 -4.94
C THR A 262 -8.95 -2.64 -5.56
N PHE A 263 -8.37 -1.71 -6.28
CA PHE A 263 -9.08 -0.74 -7.10
C PHE A 263 -9.83 -1.44 -8.25
N GLY A 264 -10.92 -0.87 -8.71
CA GLY A 264 -11.66 -1.40 -9.88
C GLY A 264 -10.74 -1.54 -11.10
N ASN A 265 -10.78 -2.68 -11.77
CA ASN A 265 -9.86 -3.05 -12.85
C ASN A 265 -8.38 -3.12 -12.42
N GLY A 266 -8.13 -3.35 -11.15
CA GLY A 266 -6.79 -3.34 -10.55
C GLY A 266 -6.07 -4.68 -10.51
N CYS A 267 -6.62 -5.75 -11.09
CA CYS A 267 -6.00 -7.08 -11.10
C CYS A 267 -6.31 -7.86 -12.37
N ILE A 268 -5.50 -8.89 -12.66
CA ILE A 268 -5.70 -9.77 -13.83
C ILE A 268 -7.03 -10.54 -13.73
N LEU A 269 -7.43 -10.95 -12.51
CA LEU A 269 -8.69 -11.68 -12.28
C LEU A 269 -9.87 -10.98 -12.95
N GLU A 270 -10.01 -9.68 -12.80
CA GLU A 270 -11.11 -8.90 -13.40
C GLU A 270 -11.04 -8.87 -14.95
N MET A 271 -9.85 -9.06 -15.49
CA MET A 271 -9.55 -8.92 -16.91
C MET A 271 -9.37 -10.26 -17.65
N ARG A 272 -9.55 -11.40 -16.96
CA ARG A 272 -9.39 -12.75 -17.57
C ARG A 272 -10.27 -12.96 -18.79
N SER A 273 -11.47 -12.41 -18.81
CA SER A 273 -12.37 -12.48 -19.96
C SER A 273 -11.81 -11.81 -21.23
N ARG A 274 -10.79 -10.94 -21.07
CA ARG A 274 -10.07 -10.27 -22.18
C ARG A 274 -8.88 -11.09 -22.68
N GLY A 275 -8.68 -12.33 -22.18
CA GLY A 275 -7.58 -13.22 -22.57
C GLY A 275 -6.22 -12.87 -21.94
N ILE A 276 -6.18 -12.04 -20.90
CA ILE A 276 -4.93 -11.67 -20.22
C ILE A 276 -4.44 -12.88 -19.40
N PRO A 277 -3.19 -13.36 -19.61
CA PRO A 277 -2.65 -14.49 -18.86
C PRO A 277 -2.36 -14.14 -17.41
N TRP A 278 -2.28 -15.14 -16.54
CA TRP A 278 -1.69 -15.00 -15.21
C TRP A 278 -0.22 -14.65 -15.32
N LEU A 279 0.33 -14.08 -14.24
CA LEU A 279 1.75 -13.76 -14.17
C LEU A 279 2.64 -15.01 -14.23
N SER A 280 3.82 -14.84 -14.79
CA SER A 280 4.84 -15.85 -14.95
C SER A 280 6.18 -15.38 -14.40
N ARG A 281 7.09 -16.32 -14.13
CA ARG A 281 8.48 -15.95 -13.80
C ARG A 281 9.09 -15.13 -14.93
N GLY A 282 9.77 -14.07 -14.56
CA GLY A 282 10.35 -13.08 -15.47
C GLY A 282 9.48 -11.86 -15.71
N ASP A 283 8.19 -11.90 -15.39
CA ASP A 283 7.31 -10.75 -15.51
C ASP A 283 7.70 -9.65 -14.52
N GLU A 284 7.58 -8.40 -14.97
CA GLU A 284 7.73 -7.20 -14.16
C GLU A 284 6.36 -6.54 -13.97
N VAL A 285 5.96 -6.38 -12.71
CA VAL A 285 4.74 -5.69 -12.35
C VAL A 285 5.08 -4.30 -11.81
N THR A 286 4.44 -3.28 -12.36
CA THR A 286 4.55 -1.90 -11.90
C THR A 286 3.17 -1.34 -11.59
N ILE A 287 3.00 -0.81 -10.37
CA ILE A 287 1.85 0.02 -9.98
C ILE A 287 2.37 1.45 -9.84
N GLU A 288 1.75 2.37 -10.55
CA GLU A 288 2.22 3.75 -10.68
C GLU A 288 1.14 4.74 -10.23
N SER A 289 1.53 5.73 -9.46
CA SER A 289 0.75 6.92 -9.11
C SER A 289 1.51 8.18 -9.51
N SER A 290 0.82 9.14 -10.09
CA SER A 290 1.40 10.46 -10.38
C SER A 290 1.81 11.22 -9.10
N ARG A 291 1.28 10.81 -7.94
CA ARG A 291 1.51 11.47 -6.64
C ARG A 291 2.58 10.81 -5.78
N ILE A 292 2.77 9.49 -5.92
CA ILE A 292 3.60 8.68 -4.99
C ILE A 292 4.82 8.08 -5.71
N GLY A 293 4.72 7.83 -7.02
CA GLY A 293 5.79 7.22 -7.79
C GLY A 293 5.44 5.82 -8.29
N LYS A 294 6.43 4.92 -8.34
CA LYS A 294 6.30 3.59 -8.97
C LYS A 294 6.74 2.49 -8.03
N LEU A 295 5.83 1.62 -7.69
CA LEU A 295 6.10 0.34 -7.03
C LEU A 295 6.34 -0.71 -8.12
N THR A 296 7.56 -1.21 -8.23
CA THR A 296 7.93 -2.18 -9.28
C THR A 296 8.58 -3.40 -8.64
N ASN A 297 8.13 -4.59 -9.01
CA ASN A 297 8.75 -5.84 -8.60
C ASN A 297 8.85 -6.81 -9.79
N LYS A 298 9.95 -7.56 -9.81
CA LYS A 298 10.15 -8.65 -10.77
C LYS A 298 9.78 -9.98 -10.13
N VAL A 299 9.02 -10.78 -10.86
CA VAL A 299 8.65 -12.16 -10.48
C VAL A 299 9.81 -13.11 -10.82
N VAL A 300 10.36 -13.83 -9.83
CA VAL A 300 11.49 -14.75 -10.00
C VAL A 300 11.17 -16.19 -9.62
#